data_060a7a0ce4744808b9d82488cbbd2871
#
_entry.id   060a7a0ce4744808b9d82488cbbd2871
#
_cell.length_a   1.000
_cell.length_b   1.000
_cell.length_c   1.000
_cell.angle_alpha   90.00
_cell.angle_beta   90.00
_cell.angle_gamma   90.00
#
_symmetry.space_group_name_H-M   'P 1'
#
loop_
_entity.id
_entity.type
_entity.pdbx_description
1 polymer ?
#
loop_
_entity_poly.entity_id
_entity_poly.type
_entity_poly.pdbx_seq_one_letter_code
_entity_poly.pdbx_strand_id
1 'polypeptide(L)'
;SKEMVEYYNKKNDLACSANILNVDYELVNLYRLEKYFGYFYMEMPYSTGVCRHFDVVLLNPKELVLLFLDEKMSAGVPTYINYEKVIDCFRSEKTWLSKLNISYAYQVNEVVASGKISDLIRLSELNFDNKIHRVCDDIVLKGSRFVMIAGPSSSGKTTTCKKIALDLQSRGIKTIALSVDDYFKNRLDTPKLPNGDYDFESIKAIDVEGLNRDINLLLEGKEVSLPTYNFVLGVREYLGKPVKITENCIILLEGLHCLNDNLTPQIANETKYKIYLSPFMPLNIDSNNYISTTDLRLIRRIIRDNRTRGHDVSKTIATWKTVRDGEEKYIFPYISTSDVIINTSLVYELGVLKVFAEPLLYSVRTDSKYYE
;
A
#
# COMPACT_ATOMS: atom_id res chain seq x y z
N SER A 1 26.25 9.59 -21.26
CA SER A 1 26.00 8.41 -20.36
C SER A 1 27.25 7.58 -20.11
N LYS A 2 28.15 7.33 -21.11
CA LYS A 2 29.33 6.47 -20.94
C LYS A 2 30.26 6.90 -19.80
N GLU A 3 30.57 8.19 -19.69
CA GLU A 3 31.44 8.72 -18.64
C GLU A 3 30.90 8.45 -17.24
N MET A 4 29.56 8.45 -17.07
CA MET A 4 28.94 8.17 -15.79
C MET A 4 28.95 6.70 -15.43
N VAL A 5 28.78 5.83 -16.41
CA VAL A 5 28.96 4.38 -16.22
C VAL A 5 30.38 4.09 -15.72
N GLU A 6 31.39 4.72 -16.32
CA GLU A 6 32.79 4.60 -15.86
C GLU A 6 32.99 5.18 -14.46
N TYR A 7 32.37 6.31 -14.15
CA TYR A 7 32.43 6.93 -12.82
C TYR A 7 31.85 5.99 -11.74
N TYR A 8 30.68 5.43 -11.96
CA TYR A 8 30.05 4.52 -11.00
C TYR A 8 30.77 3.17 -10.92
N ASN A 9 31.30 2.66 -12.03
CA ASN A 9 32.12 1.45 -12.03
C ASN A 9 33.42 1.64 -11.22
N LYS A 10 34.08 2.80 -11.31
CA LYS A 10 35.25 3.13 -10.49
C LYS A 10 34.90 3.22 -9.00
N LYS A 11 33.66 3.55 -8.66
CA LYS A 11 33.15 3.56 -7.28
C LYS A 11 32.61 2.22 -6.82
N ASN A 12 32.63 1.20 -7.67
CA ASN A 12 32.02 -0.10 -7.43
C ASN A 12 30.49 -0.03 -7.16
N ASP A 13 29.84 0.98 -7.72
CA ASP A 13 28.38 1.15 -7.66
C ASP A 13 27.75 0.58 -8.93
N LEU A 14 27.61 -0.74 -8.94
CA LEU A 14 27.05 -1.47 -10.06
C LEU A 14 25.56 -1.15 -10.28
N ALA A 15 24.84 -0.76 -9.24
CA ALA A 15 23.42 -0.46 -9.34
C ALA A 15 23.16 0.81 -10.18
N CYS A 16 23.85 1.91 -9.87
CA CYS A 16 23.77 3.13 -10.67
C CYS A 16 24.30 2.92 -12.10
N SER A 17 25.38 2.16 -12.24
CA SER A 17 25.96 1.83 -13.55
C SER A 17 24.96 1.07 -14.42
N ALA A 18 24.35 0.00 -13.89
CA ALA A 18 23.37 -0.83 -14.61
C ALA A 18 22.08 -0.03 -14.90
N ASN A 19 21.64 0.84 -13.99
CA ASN A 19 20.47 1.67 -14.23
C ASN A 19 20.69 2.60 -15.43
N ILE A 20 21.82 3.31 -15.48
CA ILE A 20 22.15 4.23 -16.58
C ILE A 20 22.28 3.48 -17.92
N LEU A 21 22.80 2.27 -17.92
CA LEU A 21 22.90 1.44 -19.14
C LEU A 21 21.53 0.97 -19.65
N ASN A 22 20.55 0.80 -18.77
CA ASN A 22 19.22 0.32 -19.12
C ASN A 22 18.22 1.44 -19.44
N VAL A 23 18.62 2.70 -19.27
CA VAL A 23 17.81 3.85 -19.67
C VAL A 23 18.07 4.17 -21.13
N ASP A 24 17.02 4.20 -21.94
CA ASP A 24 17.07 4.50 -23.37
C ASP A 24 17.12 6.03 -23.63
N TYR A 25 18.03 6.72 -22.92
CA TYR A 25 18.27 8.15 -23.11
C TYR A 25 19.73 8.39 -23.56
N GLU A 26 19.91 9.16 -24.61
CA GLU A 26 21.25 9.61 -25.03
C GLU A 26 21.92 10.50 -23.97
N LEU A 27 21.14 11.31 -23.28
CA LEU A 27 21.56 12.25 -22.24
C LEU A 27 20.81 11.96 -20.94
N VAL A 28 21.55 12.03 -19.83
CA VAL A 28 20.98 11.95 -18.48
C VAL A 28 21.37 13.22 -17.70
N ASN A 29 20.43 13.72 -16.91
CA ASN A 29 20.70 14.87 -16.04
C ASN A 29 21.57 14.45 -14.87
N LEU A 30 22.66 15.17 -14.66
CA LEU A 30 23.57 14.94 -13.55
C LEU A 30 23.56 16.12 -12.60
N TYR A 31 23.52 15.80 -11.34
CA TYR A 31 23.66 16.75 -10.26
C TYR A 31 25.03 16.63 -9.65
N ARG A 32 25.66 17.78 -9.38
CA ARG A 32 26.99 17.85 -8.77
C ARG A 32 26.93 18.58 -7.43
N LEU A 33 27.46 17.93 -6.41
CA LEU A 33 27.71 18.53 -5.11
C LEU A 33 29.20 18.37 -4.80
N GLU A 34 29.99 19.48 -4.94
CA GLU A 34 31.45 19.48 -4.81
C GLU A 34 32.12 18.43 -5.72
N LYS A 35 32.65 17.34 -5.13
CA LYS A 35 33.31 16.22 -5.81
C LYS A 35 32.35 15.00 -6.06
N TYR A 36 31.10 15.08 -5.58
CA TYR A 36 30.14 14.03 -5.74
C TYR A 36 29.25 14.30 -6.94
N PHE A 37 28.98 13.26 -7.71
CA PHE A 37 28.02 13.28 -8.80
C PHE A 37 26.91 12.30 -8.49
N GLY A 38 25.67 12.67 -8.80
CA GLY A 38 24.49 11.83 -8.64
C GLY A 38 23.57 11.92 -9.86
N TYR A 39 22.99 10.80 -10.22
CA TYR A 39 21.89 10.71 -11.16
C TYR A 39 20.61 10.49 -10.36
N PHE A 40 19.63 11.36 -10.55
CA PHE A 40 18.34 11.29 -9.87
C PHE A 40 17.23 11.46 -10.89
N TYR A 41 16.14 10.69 -10.73
CA TYR A 41 14.94 10.83 -11.57
C TYR A 41 14.16 12.10 -11.29
N MET A 42 14.23 12.59 -10.05
CA MET A 42 13.57 13.83 -9.64
C MET A 42 14.50 15.03 -9.77
N GLU A 43 13.91 16.19 -10.00
CA GLU A 43 14.64 17.44 -9.96
C GLU A 43 15.21 17.70 -8.56
N MET A 44 16.48 18.03 -8.52
CA MET A 44 17.18 18.40 -7.30
C MET A 44 17.25 19.90 -7.16
N PRO A 45 17.14 20.44 -5.94
CA PRO A 45 17.28 21.88 -5.73
C PRO A 45 18.70 22.35 -6.11
N TYR A 46 18.78 23.60 -6.57
CA TYR A 46 20.05 24.23 -6.99
C TYR A 46 21.08 24.42 -5.86
N SER A 47 20.65 24.30 -4.61
CA SER A 47 21.51 24.47 -3.43
C SER A 47 21.02 23.67 -2.25
N THR A 48 21.94 23.07 -1.49
CA THR A 48 21.65 22.43 -0.19
C THR A 48 21.08 23.39 0.85
N GLY A 49 21.28 24.70 0.67
CA GLY A 49 20.70 25.74 1.52
C GLY A 49 19.17 25.77 1.53
N VAL A 50 18.51 25.07 0.60
CA VAL A 50 17.05 24.88 0.62
C VAL A 50 16.62 23.90 1.72
N CYS A 51 17.47 22.91 2.03
CA CYS A 51 17.19 21.88 3.06
C CYS A 51 17.56 22.41 4.46
N ARG A 52 16.82 23.38 4.99
CA ARG A 52 17.13 24.05 6.26
C ARG A 52 16.50 23.41 7.48
N HIS A 53 15.39 22.72 7.29
CA HIS A 53 14.58 22.15 8.38
C HIS A 53 14.63 20.64 8.28
N PHE A 54 15.54 20.04 9.02
CA PHE A 54 15.64 18.58 9.17
C PHE A 54 16.17 18.23 10.56
N ASP A 55 15.91 17.01 10.96
CA ASP A 55 16.48 16.39 12.16
C ASP A 55 16.82 14.94 11.88
N VAL A 56 17.68 14.34 12.70
CA VAL A 56 18.13 12.97 12.54
C VAL A 56 17.95 12.23 13.86
N VAL A 57 17.15 11.18 13.83
CA VAL A 57 16.95 10.27 14.97
C VAL A 57 17.72 8.99 14.71
N LEU A 58 18.68 8.68 15.56
CA LEU A 58 19.44 7.44 15.50
C LEU A 58 18.63 6.31 16.17
N LEU A 59 18.22 5.30 15.41
CA LEU A 59 17.51 4.14 15.95
C LEU A 59 18.48 3.11 16.53
N ASN A 60 19.58 2.87 15.84
CA ASN A 60 20.67 2.01 16.28
C ASN A 60 21.94 2.39 15.47
N PRO A 61 23.12 1.79 15.74
CA PRO A 61 24.38 2.17 15.06
C PRO A 61 24.39 2.05 13.53
N LYS A 62 23.37 1.41 12.93
CA LYS A 62 23.29 1.17 11.49
C LYS A 62 22.05 1.79 10.85
N GLU A 63 21.14 2.37 11.64
CA GLU A 63 19.85 2.86 11.17
C GLU A 63 19.54 4.23 11.74
N LEU A 64 19.13 5.13 10.90
CA LEU A 64 18.69 6.47 11.26
C LEU A 64 17.37 6.80 10.56
N VAL A 65 16.61 7.70 11.17
CA VAL A 65 15.43 8.32 10.57
C VAL A 65 15.78 9.77 10.27
N LEU A 66 15.62 10.18 9.04
CA LEU A 66 15.71 11.56 8.63
C LEU A 66 14.31 12.18 8.68
N LEU A 67 14.16 13.21 9.50
CA LEU A 67 12.95 14.04 9.59
C LEU A 67 13.16 15.30 8.79
N PHE A 68 12.20 15.70 7.99
CA PHE A 68 12.26 16.91 7.18
C PHE A 68 10.90 17.61 7.14
N LEU A 69 10.91 18.87 6.70
CA LEU A 69 9.73 19.72 6.65
C LEU A 69 8.62 19.04 5.83
N ASP A 70 7.43 18.92 6.43
CA ASP A 70 6.22 18.52 5.73
C ASP A 70 5.65 19.69 4.93
N GLU A 71 5.04 19.42 3.78
CA GLU A 71 4.38 20.44 2.94
C GLU A 71 3.32 21.26 3.69
N LYS A 72 2.73 20.68 4.74
CA LYS A 72 1.69 21.32 5.58
C LYS A 72 2.27 22.19 6.70
N MET A 73 3.58 22.16 6.90
CA MET A 73 4.27 22.91 7.94
C MET A 73 4.96 24.16 7.35
N SER A 74 4.80 25.30 8.01
CA SER A 74 5.47 26.53 7.60
C SER A 74 6.95 26.58 8.04
N ALA A 75 7.31 25.87 9.11
CA ALA A 75 8.67 25.78 9.63
C ALA A 75 8.81 24.61 10.62
N GLY A 76 10.06 24.20 10.90
CA GLY A 76 10.37 23.13 11.85
C GLY A 76 10.42 21.75 11.18
N VAL A 77 10.40 20.71 12.01
CA VAL A 77 10.35 19.31 11.59
C VAL A 77 9.28 18.59 12.41
N PRO A 78 8.63 17.55 11.85
CA PRO A 78 7.65 16.79 12.60
C PRO A 78 8.30 16.08 13.79
N THR A 79 7.55 15.89 14.86
CA THR A 79 8.00 15.04 15.98
C THR A 79 8.13 13.61 15.52
N TYR A 80 9.22 12.95 15.88
CA TYR A 80 9.40 11.54 15.58
C TYR A 80 8.31 10.70 16.24
N ILE A 81 7.63 9.90 15.44
CA ILE A 81 6.68 8.90 15.90
C ILE A 81 7.34 7.53 15.71
N ASN A 82 7.32 6.72 16.76
CA ASN A 82 7.88 5.37 16.68
C ASN A 82 6.97 4.44 15.85
N TYR A 83 7.42 4.13 14.64
CA TYR A 83 6.79 3.17 13.74
C TYR A 83 7.55 1.84 13.72
N GLU A 84 7.99 1.32 14.87
CA GLU A 84 8.87 0.14 14.94
C GLU A 84 8.33 -1.05 14.15
N LYS A 85 7.04 -1.37 14.26
CA LYS A 85 6.42 -2.46 13.49
C LYS A 85 6.53 -2.27 11.98
N VAL A 86 6.46 -1.02 11.48
CA VAL A 86 6.66 -0.71 10.05
C VAL A 86 8.12 -0.94 9.68
N ILE A 87 9.04 -0.45 10.51
CA ILE A 87 10.49 -0.60 10.31
C ILE A 87 10.87 -2.08 10.32
N ASP A 88 10.35 -2.88 11.24
CA ASP A 88 10.58 -4.32 11.32
C ASP A 88 10.04 -5.06 10.08
N CYS A 89 8.90 -4.62 9.56
CA CYS A 89 8.38 -5.13 8.30
C CYS A 89 9.38 -4.89 7.15
N PHE A 90 9.93 -3.68 7.03
CA PHE A 90 10.97 -3.36 6.04
C PHE A 90 12.25 -4.17 6.26
N ARG A 91 12.73 -4.29 7.49
CA ARG A 91 13.93 -5.08 7.84
C ARG A 91 13.78 -6.54 7.43
N SER A 92 12.63 -7.11 7.72
CA SER A 92 12.29 -8.50 7.37
C SER A 92 12.35 -8.73 5.86
N GLU A 93 11.72 -7.85 5.08
CA GLU A 93 11.74 -7.93 3.61
C GLU A 93 13.15 -7.77 3.04
N LYS A 94 13.87 -6.75 3.50
CA LYS A 94 15.24 -6.51 3.06
C LYS A 94 16.16 -7.68 3.39
N THR A 95 15.99 -8.28 4.57
CA THR A 95 16.75 -9.48 4.98
C THR A 95 16.43 -10.68 4.11
N TRP A 96 15.17 -10.88 3.75
CA TRP A 96 14.76 -11.95 2.84
C TRP A 96 15.35 -11.77 1.44
N LEU A 97 15.23 -10.57 0.86
CA LEU A 97 15.77 -10.27 -0.46
C LEU A 97 17.31 -10.38 -0.51
N SER A 98 18.00 -9.97 0.55
CA SER A 98 19.46 -10.08 0.62
C SER A 98 19.95 -11.54 0.55
N LYS A 99 19.17 -12.49 1.08
CA LYS A 99 19.45 -13.93 0.95
C LYS A 99 19.32 -14.44 -0.49
N LEU A 100 18.56 -13.73 -1.31
CA LEU A 100 18.42 -14.01 -2.75
C LEU A 100 19.42 -13.21 -3.60
N ASN A 101 20.30 -12.42 -2.97
CA ASN A 101 21.21 -11.48 -3.62
C ASN A 101 20.47 -10.45 -4.49
N ILE A 102 19.27 -10.03 -4.06
CA ILE A 102 18.45 -9.03 -4.74
C ILE A 102 18.28 -7.81 -3.81
N SER A 103 18.72 -6.64 -4.28
CA SER A 103 18.56 -5.36 -3.58
C SER A 103 18.08 -4.26 -4.51
N TYR A 104 18.29 -4.42 -5.80
CA TYR A 104 18.04 -3.41 -6.83
C TYR A 104 17.29 -3.99 -8.03
N ALA A 105 16.58 -3.12 -8.75
CA ALA A 105 15.75 -3.50 -9.89
C ALA A 105 16.57 -4.22 -11.00
N TYR A 106 17.82 -3.80 -11.26
CA TYR A 106 18.65 -4.42 -12.28
C TYR A 106 18.91 -5.90 -11.98
N GLN A 107 19.02 -6.31 -10.71
CA GLN A 107 19.24 -7.72 -10.35
C GLN A 107 18.00 -8.58 -10.66
N VAL A 108 16.79 -8.02 -10.56
CA VAL A 108 15.57 -8.70 -11.03
C VAL A 108 15.63 -8.86 -12.56
N ASN A 109 16.09 -7.83 -13.29
CA ASN A 109 16.26 -7.90 -14.74
C ASN A 109 17.29 -8.97 -15.14
N GLU A 110 18.37 -9.14 -14.38
CA GLU A 110 19.35 -10.24 -14.59
C GLU A 110 18.72 -11.62 -14.38
N VAL A 111 17.85 -11.77 -13.38
CA VAL A 111 17.08 -13.01 -13.16
C VAL A 111 16.15 -13.29 -14.34
N VAL A 112 15.50 -12.25 -14.88
CA VAL A 112 14.68 -12.37 -16.11
C VAL A 112 15.53 -12.79 -17.30
N ALA A 113 16.63 -12.10 -17.54
CA ALA A 113 17.54 -12.38 -18.66
C ALA A 113 18.15 -13.78 -18.58
N SER A 114 18.38 -14.31 -17.37
CA SER A 114 18.88 -15.68 -17.17
C SER A 114 17.81 -16.78 -17.27
N GLY A 115 16.54 -16.43 -17.53
CA GLY A 115 15.42 -17.37 -17.62
C GLY A 115 14.94 -17.94 -16.28
N LYS A 116 15.41 -17.42 -15.14
CA LYS A 116 15.09 -17.92 -13.79
C LYS A 116 13.93 -17.18 -13.12
N ILE A 117 13.23 -16.33 -13.82
CA ILE A 117 12.16 -15.51 -13.27
C ILE A 117 11.01 -16.34 -12.66
N SER A 118 10.71 -17.51 -13.23
CA SER A 118 9.66 -18.40 -12.70
C SER A 118 9.94 -18.86 -11.27
N ASP A 119 11.20 -19.12 -10.94
CA ASP A 119 11.60 -19.52 -9.58
C ASP A 119 11.48 -18.32 -8.62
N LEU A 120 11.89 -17.12 -9.04
CA LEU A 120 11.75 -15.92 -8.23
C LEU A 120 10.29 -15.59 -7.94
N ILE A 121 9.39 -15.73 -8.94
CA ILE A 121 7.94 -15.56 -8.76
C ILE A 121 7.44 -16.53 -7.68
N ARG A 122 7.72 -17.83 -7.82
CA ARG A 122 7.30 -18.86 -6.86
C ARG A 122 7.84 -18.60 -5.46
N LEU A 123 9.11 -18.24 -5.32
CA LEU A 123 9.71 -17.91 -4.03
C LEU A 123 9.04 -16.70 -3.38
N SER A 124 8.72 -15.67 -4.17
CA SER A 124 8.04 -14.47 -3.68
C SER A 124 6.62 -14.77 -3.21
N GLU A 125 5.88 -15.57 -3.96
CA GLU A 125 4.52 -15.99 -3.60
C GLU A 125 4.52 -16.89 -2.35
N LEU A 126 5.40 -17.86 -2.28
CA LEU A 126 5.56 -18.73 -1.11
C LEU A 126 5.95 -17.93 0.15
N ASN A 127 6.83 -16.93 0.01
CA ASN A 127 7.18 -16.05 1.13
C ASN A 127 5.94 -15.28 1.62
N PHE A 128 5.12 -14.79 0.70
CA PHE A 128 3.87 -14.12 1.05
C PHE A 128 2.86 -15.07 1.70
N ASP A 129 2.65 -16.26 1.14
CA ASP A 129 1.74 -17.27 1.68
C ASP A 129 2.18 -17.76 3.08
N ASN A 130 3.49 -17.90 3.32
CA ASN A 130 4.03 -18.22 4.65
C ASN A 130 3.71 -17.11 5.69
N LYS A 131 3.70 -15.84 5.29
CA LYS A 131 3.29 -14.74 6.18
C LYS A 131 1.81 -14.85 6.52
N ILE A 132 0.96 -15.12 5.51
CA ILE A 132 -0.47 -15.33 5.73
C ILE A 132 -0.70 -16.50 6.68
N HIS A 133 0.00 -17.62 6.46
CA HIS A 133 -0.12 -18.80 7.30
C HIS A 133 0.20 -18.51 8.79
N ARG A 134 1.32 -17.80 9.07
CA ARG A 134 1.67 -17.37 10.43
C ARG A 134 0.61 -16.46 11.06
N VAL A 135 0.08 -15.52 10.29
CA VAL A 135 -0.99 -14.65 10.76
C VAL A 135 -2.24 -15.46 11.12
N CYS A 136 -2.58 -16.48 10.34
CA CYS A 136 -3.69 -17.38 10.65
C CYS A 136 -3.42 -18.21 11.92
N ASP A 137 -2.16 -18.64 12.15
CA ASP A 137 -1.77 -19.28 13.42
C ASP A 137 -2.02 -18.34 14.60
N ASP A 138 -1.59 -17.09 14.50
CA ASP A 138 -1.77 -16.08 15.56
C ASP A 138 -3.27 -15.78 15.80
N ILE A 139 -4.09 -15.68 14.76
CA ILE A 139 -5.54 -15.48 14.87
C ILE A 139 -6.18 -16.64 15.67
N VAL A 140 -5.81 -17.86 15.35
CA VAL A 140 -6.34 -19.07 16.02
C VAL A 140 -5.85 -19.14 17.46
N LEU A 141 -4.55 -18.92 17.71
CA LEU A 141 -3.96 -18.92 19.04
C LEU A 141 -4.57 -17.87 19.97
N LYS A 142 -4.84 -16.67 19.43
CA LYS A 142 -5.50 -15.57 20.18
C LYS A 142 -6.99 -15.86 20.42
N GLY A 143 -7.59 -16.81 19.69
CA GLY A 143 -9.02 -17.07 19.75
C GLY A 143 -9.86 -15.89 19.18
N SER A 144 -9.33 -15.17 18.24
CA SER A 144 -9.99 -13.99 17.68
C SER A 144 -11.17 -14.37 16.80
N ARG A 145 -12.32 -13.73 17.01
CA ARG A 145 -13.52 -13.90 16.19
C ARG A 145 -13.65 -12.88 15.07
N PHE A 146 -12.95 -11.76 15.20
CA PHE A 146 -12.95 -10.66 14.24
C PHE A 146 -11.54 -10.39 13.75
N VAL A 147 -11.35 -10.44 12.44
CA VAL A 147 -10.09 -10.06 11.77
C VAL A 147 -10.32 -8.74 11.05
N MET A 148 -9.67 -7.68 11.53
CA MET A 148 -9.83 -6.32 11.07
C MET A 148 -8.69 -5.97 10.11
N ILE A 149 -8.95 -5.92 8.81
CA ILE A 149 -7.93 -5.76 7.76
C ILE A 149 -7.99 -4.34 7.23
N ALA A 150 -7.03 -3.51 7.64
CA ALA A 150 -6.91 -2.14 7.18
C ALA A 150 -5.71 -1.94 6.26
N GLY A 151 -5.78 -0.87 5.51
CA GLY A 151 -4.68 -0.42 4.66
C GLY A 151 -5.15 0.64 3.69
N PRO A 152 -4.22 1.43 3.16
CA PRO A 152 -4.54 2.49 2.24
C PRO A 152 -5.10 1.95 0.92
N SER A 153 -5.56 2.87 0.07
CA SER A 153 -6.06 2.50 -1.26
C SER A 153 -5.01 1.73 -2.05
N SER A 154 -5.44 0.66 -2.74
CA SER A 154 -4.58 -0.22 -3.54
C SER A 154 -3.46 -0.94 -2.76
N SER A 155 -3.64 -1.15 -1.45
CA SER A 155 -2.73 -1.93 -0.62
C SER A 155 -2.91 -3.45 -0.71
N GLY A 156 -3.93 -3.95 -1.42
CA GLY A 156 -4.19 -5.39 -1.56
C GLY A 156 -5.10 -5.99 -0.47
N LYS A 157 -5.90 -5.16 0.24
CA LYS A 157 -6.82 -5.61 1.31
C LYS A 157 -7.69 -6.79 0.91
N THR A 158 -8.47 -6.64 -0.15
CA THR A 158 -9.42 -7.67 -0.61
C THR A 158 -8.72 -8.97 -1.01
N THR A 159 -7.56 -8.89 -1.66
CA THR A 159 -6.77 -10.09 -2.03
C THR A 159 -6.23 -10.79 -0.80
N THR A 160 -5.68 -10.04 0.15
CA THR A 160 -5.16 -10.60 1.40
C THR A 160 -6.27 -11.18 2.27
N CYS A 161 -7.42 -10.50 2.35
CA CYS A 161 -8.62 -11.00 3.04
C CYS A 161 -9.04 -12.36 2.50
N LYS A 162 -9.09 -12.52 1.18
CA LYS A 162 -9.41 -13.81 0.53
C LYS A 162 -8.38 -14.89 0.85
N LYS A 163 -7.07 -14.58 0.86
CA LYS A 163 -6.02 -15.53 1.21
C LYS A 163 -6.12 -15.97 2.67
N ILE A 164 -6.37 -15.06 3.61
CA ILE A 164 -6.61 -15.38 5.02
C ILE A 164 -7.86 -16.26 5.17
N ALA A 165 -8.94 -15.92 4.48
CA ALA A 165 -10.16 -16.74 4.50
C ALA A 165 -9.91 -18.17 4.03
N LEU A 166 -9.19 -18.34 2.92
CA LEU A 166 -8.85 -19.66 2.37
C LEU A 166 -7.93 -20.46 3.30
N ASP A 167 -6.94 -19.83 3.91
CA ASP A 167 -6.05 -20.49 4.88
C ASP A 167 -6.84 -20.97 6.10
N LEU A 168 -7.67 -20.12 6.71
CA LEU A 168 -8.53 -20.51 7.83
C LEU A 168 -9.52 -21.62 7.45
N GLN A 169 -10.11 -21.55 6.26
CA GLN A 169 -11.03 -22.60 5.75
C GLN A 169 -10.29 -23.92 5.53
N SER A 170 -9.04 -23.91 5.09
CA SER A 170 -8.22 -25.13 4.94
C SER A 170 -7.97 -25.85 6.27
N ARG A 171 -8.10 -25.12 7.40
CA ARG A 171 -8.03 -25.65 8.77
C ARG A 171 -9.41 -26.05 9.32
N GLY A 172 -10.46 -26.04 8.50
CA GLY A 172 -11.84 -26.36 8.91
C GLY A 172 -12.57 -25.22 9.62
N ILE A 173 -12.01 -24.00 9.64
CA ILE A 173 -12.61 -22.83 10.30
C ILE A 173 -13.50 -22.11 9.30
N LYS A 174 -14.77 -21.92 9.62
CA LYS A 174 -15.69 -21.16 8.79
C LYS A 174 -15.36 -19.68 8.85
N THR A 175 -15.45 -19.00 7.71
CA THR A 175 -15.19 -17.57 7.61
C THR A 175 -16.27 -16.87 6.78
N ILE A 176 -16.52 -15.61 7.11
CA ILE A 176 -17.26 -14.68 6.25
C ILE A 176 -16.43 -13.42 6.07
N ALA A 177 -16.34 -12.94 4.83
CA ALA A 177 -15.67 -11.69 4.51
C ALA A 177 -16.69 -10.59 4.25
N LEU A 178 -16.53 -9.46 4.92
CA LEU A 178 -17.33 -8.24 4.77
C LEU A 178 -16.41 -7.11 4.32
N SER A 179 -16.84 -6.38 3.31
CA SER A 179 -16.15 -5.14 2.90
C SER A 179 -16.84 -3.92 3.50
N VAL A 180 -16.06 -3.08 4.18
CA VAL A 180 -16.58 -1.80 4.69
C VAL A 180 -17.00 -0.88 3.54
N ASP A 181 -16.36 -1.02 2.38
CA ASP A 181 -16.69 -0.25 1.18
C ASP A 181 -18.10 -0.54 0.67
N ASP A 182 -18.67 -1.72 0.95
CA ASP A 182 -20.07 -2.07 0.62
C ASP A 182 -21.09 -1.31 1.48
N TYR A 183 -20.65 -0.72 2.58
CA TYR A 183 -21.47 0.10 3.48
C TYR A 183 -21.32 1.61 3.23
N PHE A 184 -20.74 2.06 2.12
CA PHE A 184 -20.81 3.47 1.75
C PHE A 184 -22.25 3.94 1.69
N LYS A 185 -22.51 5.15 2.17
CA LYS A 185 -23.76 5.88 1.93
C LYS A 185 -23.89 6.17 0.43
N ASN A 186 -25.11 6.36 -0.04
CA ASN A 186 -25.29 6.79 -1.42
C ASN A 186 -24.49 8.07 -1.68
N ARG A 187 -24.03 8.26 -2.91
CA ARG A 187 -23.12 9.38 -3.25
C ARG A 187 -23.68 10.74 -2.80
N LEU A 188 -24.98 10.95 -2.93
CA LEU A 188 -25.62 12.23 -2.55
C LEU A 188 -25.62 12.46 -1.02
N ASP A 189 -25.55 11.39 -0.22
CA ASP A 189 -25.55 11.44 1.26
C ASP A 189 -24.12 11.45 1.83
N THR A 190 -23.10 11.36 0.94
CA THR A 190 -21.69 11.40 1.34
C THR A 190 -21.29 12.82 1.77
N PRO A 191 -20.53 12.98 2.87
CA PRO A 191 -20.00 14.30 3.29
C PRO A 191 -19.21 14.97 2.19
N LYS A 192 -19.16 16.29 2.21
CA LYS A 192 -18.38 17.07 1.23
C LYS A 192 -17.18 17.72 1.90
N LEU A 193 -16.10 17.80 1.14
CA LEU A 193 -14.92 18.59 1.45
C LEU A 193 -15.19 20.10 1.25
N PRO A 194 -14.33 20.99 1.78
CA PRO A 194 -14.49 22.43 1.59
C PRO A 194 -14.51 22.90 0.12
N ASN A 195 -13.90 22.14 -0.78
CA ASN A 195 -13.90 22.40 -2.22
C ASN A 195 -15.17 21.91 -2.94
N GLY A 196 -16.12 21.32 -2.22
CA GLY A 196 -17.37 20.78 -2.74
C GLY A 196 -17.35 19.33 -3.21
N ASP A 197 -16.18 18.70 -3.30
CA ASP A 197 -16.04 17.29 -3.64
C ASP A 197 -16.54 16.38 -2.52
N TYR A 198 -16.90 15.13 -2.85
CA TYR A 198 -17.32 14.15 -1.84
C TYR A 198 -16.12 13.62 -1.07
N ASP A 199 -16.23 13.58 0.25
CA ASP A 199 -15.22 13.01 1.18
C ASP A 199 -15.49 11.52 1.39
N PHE A 200 -15.09 10.69 0.44
CA PHE A 200 -15.19 9.22 0.54
C PHE A 200 -14.16 8.61 1.51
N GLU A 201 -13.15 9.36 1.92
CA GLU A 201 -12.13 8.86 2.85
C GLU A 201 -12.58 8.98 4.32
N SER A 202 -13.61 9.76 4.60
CA SER A 202 -14.15 9.95 5.95
C SER A 202 -14.96 8.74 6.42
N ILE A 203 -14.82 8.35 7.70
CA ILE A 203 -15.70 7.36 8.34
C ILE A 203 -17.18 7.77 8.27
N LYS A 204 -17.48 9.07 8.16
CA LYS A 204 -18.86 9.57 8.01
C LYS A 204 -19.50 9.23 6.67
N ALA A 205 -18.69 8.85 5.68
CA ALA A 205 -19.17 8.33 4.39
C ALA A 205 -19.71 6.90 4.52
N ILE A 206 -19.37 6.20 5.60
CA ILE A 206 -19.81 4.83 5.88
C ILE A 206 -21.10 4.85 6.71
N ASP A 207 -22.02 3.94 6.41
CA ASP A 207 -23.17 3.60 7.24
C ASP A 207 -22.73 2.67 8.37
N VAL A 208 -22.08 3.26 9.39
CA VAL A 208 -21.53 2.53 10.55
C VAL A 208 -22.66 1.81 11.30
N GLU A 209 -23.82 2.44 11.41
CA GLU A 209 -25.00 1.85 12.10
C GLU A 209 -25.50 0.60 11.36
N GLY A 210 -25.63 0.68 10.03
CA GLY A 210 -26.02 -0.45 9.19
C GLY A 210 -25.02 -1.60 9.28
N LEU A 211 -23.71 -1.32 9.21
CA LEU A 211 -22.67 -2.32 9.38
C LEU A 211 -22.76 -3.03 10.72
N ASN A 212 -22.88 -2.26 11.82
CA ASN A 212 -22.97 -2.83 13.16
C ASN A 212 -24.26 -3.62 13.39
N ARG A 213 -25.39 -3.14 12.88
CA ARG A 213 -26.66 -3.88 12.90
C ARG A 213 -26.50 -5.24 12.20
N ASP A 214 -25.95 -5.28 11.00
CA ASP A 214 -25.81 -6.50 10.21
C ASP A 214 -24.83 -7.48 10.87
N ILE A 215 -23.72 -7.00 11.46
CA ILE A 215 -22.82 -7.82 12.27
C ILE A 215 -23.54 -8.43 13.47
N ASN A 216 -24.33 -7.65 14.22
CA ASN A 216 -25.07 -8.15 15.37
C ASN A 216 -26.08 -9.24 14.98
N LEU A 217 -26.83 -9.03 13.89
CA LEU A 217 -27.77 -10.04 13.37
C LEU A 217 -27.07 -11.33 12.98
N LEU A 218 -25.88 -11.23 12.33
CA LEU A 218 -25.06 -12.41 12.01
C LEU A 218 -24.61 -13.12 13.28
N LEU A 219 -24.16 -12.39 14.31
CA LEU A 219 -23.73 -12.98 15.59
C LEU A 219 -24.89 -13.69 16.33
N GLU A 220 -26.13 -13.20 16.17
CA GLU A 220 -27.35 -13.84 16.67
C GLU A 220 -27.76 -15.06 15.82
N GLY A 221 -27.02 -15.40 14.77
CA GLY A 221 -27.34 -16.52 13.87
C GLY A 221 -28.56 -16.27 12.98
N LYS A 222 -28.92 -15.02 12.76
CA LYS A 222 -29.99 -14.62 11.83
C LYS A 222 -29.49 -14.56 10.40
N GLU A 223 -30.40 -14.68 9.45
CA GLU A 223 -30.13 -14.44 8.03
C GLU A 223 -30.08 -12.94 7.75
N VAL A 224 -29.03 -12.48 7.05
CA VAL A 224 -28.80 -11.08 6.72
C VAL A 224 -28.56 -10.91 5.23
N SER A 225 -29.28 -10.01 4.60
CA SER A 225 -29.00 -9.56 3.24
C SER A 225 -27.92 -8.50 3.30
N LEU A 226 -26.70 -8.85 2.89
CA LEU A 226 -25.55 -7.94 2.89
C LEU A 226 -25.62 -6.98 1.70
N PRO A 227 -25.26 -5.71 1.87
CA PRO A 227 -25.19 -4.75 0.78
C PRO A 227 -23.99 -5.02 -0.13
N THR A 228 -24.03 -4.44 -1.33
CA THR A 228 -22.92 -4.26 -2.24
C THR A 228 -22.96 -2.85 -2.78
N TYR A 229 -21.83 -2.16 -2.82
CA TYR A 229 -21.76 -0.78 -3.31
C TYR A 229 -21.40 -0.73 -4.80
N ASN A 230 -22.29 -0.15 -5.60
CA ASN A 230 -22.05 0.10 -7.01
C ASN A 230 -21.28 1.42 -7.20
N PHE A 231 -19.96 1.34 -7.40
CA PHE A 231 -19.09 2.52 -7.55
C PHE A 231 -19.39 3.36 -8.78
N VAL A 232 -19.93 2.77 -9.83
CA VAL A 232 -20.29 3.49 -11.08
C VAL A 232 -21.52 4.35 -10.83
N LEU A 233 -22.58 3.73 -10.31
CA LEU A 233 -23.85 4.41 -10.01
C LEU A 233 -23.78 5.22 -8.73
N GLY A 234 -22.91 4.87 -7.79
CA GLY A 234 -22.77 5.54 -6.51
C GLY A 234 -23.91 5.24 -5.53
N VAL A 235 -24.44 4.03 -5.59
CA VAL A 235 -25.56 3.58 -4.75
C VAL A 235 -25.28 2.20 -4.15
N ARG A 236 -25.93 1.92 -3.02
CA ARG A 236 -25.90 0.63 -2.36
C ARG A 236 -27.04 -0.25 -2.90
N GLU A 237 -26.71 -1.50 -3.21
CA GLU A 237 -27.61 -2.51 -3.76
C GLU A 237 -27.62 -3.75 -2.87
N TYR A 238 -28.72 -4.52 -2.88
CA TYR A 238 -28.89 -5.77 -2.13
C TYR A 238 -29.19 -6.91 -3.09
N LEU A 239 -28.18 -7.34 -3.83
CA LEU A 239 -28.30 -8.31 -4.91
C LEU A 239 -27.96 -9.74 -4.49
N GLY A 240 -27.30 -9.91 -3.34
CA GLY A 240 -26.84 -11.20 -2.83
C GLY A 240 -27.95 -12.01 -2.16
N LYS A 241 -27.72 -13.34 -2.03
CA LYS A 241 -28.54 -14.17 -1.18
C LYS A 241 -28.31 -13.85 0.29
N PRO A 242 -29.32 -13.96 1.16
CA PRO A 242 -29.12 -13.81 2.60
C PRO A 242 -28.05 -14.77 3.11
N VAL A 243 -27.22 -14.29 4.02
CA VAL A 243 -26.09 -15.03 4.60
C VAL A 243 -26.39 -15.28 6.07
N LYS A 244 -26.03 -16.47 6.54
CA LYS A 244 -26.13 -16.88 7.94
C LYS A 244 -24.79 -17.46 8.37
N ILE A 245 -24.34 -17.14 9.59
CA ILE A 245 -23.11 -17.70 10.16
C ILE A 245 -23.43 -18.65 11.32
N THR A 246 -22.48 -19.54 11.61
CA THR A 246 -22.50 -20.41 12.78
C THR A 246 -21.69 -19.79 13.91
N GLU A 247 -21.85 -20.27 15.15
CA GLU A 247 -21.16 -19.73 16.33
C GLU A 247 -19.62 -19.67 16.20
N ASN A 248 -19.03 -20.63 15.51
CA ASN A 248 -17.57 -20.72 15.34
C ASN A 248 -17.06 -20.07 14.03
N CYS A 249 -17.80 -19.14 13.46
CA CYS A 249 -17.39 -18.44 12.27
C CYS A 249 -16.51 -17.23 12.63
N ILE A 250 -15.38 -17.08 11.93
CA ILE A 250 -14.54 -15.88 12.01
C ILE A 250 -15.04 -14.86 10.97
N ILE A 251 -15.29 -13.63 11.41
CA ILE A 251 -15.69 -12.52 10.55
C ILE A 251 -14.42 -11.77 10.14
N LEU A 252 -14.16 -11.71 8.84
CA LEU A 252 -13.09 -10.92 8.24
C LEU A 252 -13.69 -9.60 7.76
N LEU A 253 -13.30 -8.48 8.35
CA LEU A 253 -13.76 -7.16 7.95
C LEU A 253 -12.61 -6.42 7.28
N GLU A 254 -12.76 -6.04 6.01
CA GLU A 254 -11.74 -5.30 5.29
C GLU A 254 -12.21 -3.91 4.92
N GLY A 255 -11.35 -2.92 5.10
CA GLY A 255 -11.64 -1.54 4.73
C GLY A 255 -10.61 -0.56 5.26
N LEU A 256 -10.75 0.69 4.84
CA LEU A 256 -9.83 1.77 5.23
C LEU A 256 -9.85 1.99 6.75
N HIS A 257 -11.02 1.95 7.37
CA HIS A 257 -11.24 2.29 8.77
C HIS A 257 -11.14 1.11 9.76
N CYS A 258 -10.72 -0.08 9.31
CA CYS A 258 -10.74 -1.28 10.17
C CYS A 258 -9.80 -1.23 11.39
N LEU A 259 -8.84 -0.31 11.46
CA LEU A 259 -8.05 -0.06 12.68
C LEU A 259 -8.72 0.91 13.66
N ASN A 260 -9.73 1.66 13.23
CA ASN A 260 -10.43 2.62 14.06
C ASN A 260 -11.55 1.92 14.84
N ASP A 261 -11.45 1.89 16.17
CA ASP A 261 -12.42 1.21 17.03
C ASP A 261 -13.83 1.83 16.97
N ASN A 262 -13.96 3.07 16.52
CA ASN A 262 -15.26 3.70 16.27
C ASN A 262 -16.04 3.05 15.12
N LEU A 263 -15.41 2.24 14.28
CA LEU A 263 -16.09 1.48 13.23
C LEU A 263 -16.97 0.35 13.81
N THR A 264 -16.48 -0.30 14.87
CA THR A 264 -17.16 -1.43 15.52
C THR A 264 -17.10 -1.29 17.04
N PRO A 265 -17.77 -0.26 17.63
CA PRO A 265 -17.66 0.07 19.05
C PRO A 265 -18.24 -0.98 19.99
N GLN A 266 -19.20 -1.81 19.50
CA GLN A 266 -19.82 -2.87 20.29
C GLN A 266 -18.98 -4.15 20.34
N ILE A 267 -17.91 -4.26 19.53
CA ILE A 267 -17.03 -5.45 19.52
C ILE A 267 -15.85 -5.19 20.43
N ALA A 268 -15.68 -6.05 21.44
CA ALA A 268 -14.56 -5.94 22.38
C ALA A 268 -13.20 -6.11 21.68
N ASN A 269 -12.24 -5.26 22.02
CA ASN A 269 -10.92 -5.24 21.34
C ASN A 269 -10.14 -6.54 21.51
N GLU A 270 -10.35 -7.24 22.62
CA GLU A 270 -9.72 -8.54 22.91
C GLU A 270 -10.11 -9.62 21.91
N THR A 271 -11.28 -9.50 21.28
CA THR A 271 -11.80 -10.44 20.27
C THR A 271 -11.35 -10.10 18.86
N LYS A 272 -10.72 -8.95 18.67
CA LYS A 272 -10.24 -8.46 17.37
C LYS A 272 -8.77 -8.86 17.15
N TYR A 273 -8.45 -9.20 15.91
CA TYR A 273 -7.07 -9.28 15.40
C TYR A 273 -6.92 -8.23 14.30
N LYS A 274 -6.09 -7.25 14.53
CA LYS A 274 -5.94 -6.07 13.67
C LYS A 274 -4.72 -6.20 12.76
N ILE A 275 -4.93 -6.13 11.46
CA ILE A 275 -3.91 -6.27 10.42
C ILE A 275 -3.80 -4.96 9.66
N TYR A 276 -2.60 -4.41 9.56
CA TYR A 276 -2.31 -3.30 8.64
C TYR A 276 -1.58 -3.81 7.40
N LEU A 277 -2.03 -3.40 6.23
CA LEU A 277 -1.46 -3.78 4.93
C LEU A 277 -0.90 -2.57 4.20
N SER A 278 0.32 -2.71 3.69
CA SER A 278 0.88 -1.73 2.74
C SER A 278 1.86 -2.42 1.80
N PRO A 279 1.95 -2.02 0.52
CA PRO A 279 2.94 -2.56 -0.41
C PRO A 279 4.27 -1.82 -0.27
N PHE A 280 4.98 -2.07 0.83
CA PHE A 280 6.31 -1.53 1.03
C PHE A 280 7.28 -2.15 0.04
N MET A 281 7.79 -1.36 -0.90
CA MET A 281 8.76 -1.86 -1.86
C MET A 281 10.17 -1.87 -1.23
N PRO A 282 10.73 -3.04 -0.90
CA PRO A 282 12.07 -3.13 -0.33
C PRO A 282 13.17 -3.05 -1.40
N LEU A 283 12.79 -3.02 -2.67
CA LEU A 283 13.66 -2.96 -3.83
C LEU A 283 13.87 -1.51 -4.24
N ASN A 284 15.10 -1.08 -4.38
CA ASN A 284 15.44 0.22 -4.93
C ASN A 284 15.74 0.12 -6.44
N ILE A 285 15.64 1.23 -7.16
CA ILE A 285 16.06 1.28 -8.57
C ILE A 285 17.58 1.17 -8.62
N ASP A 286 18.28 2.02 -7.87
CA ASP A 286 19.72 2.01 -7.67
C ASP A 286 20.07 2.56 -6.28
N SER A 287 21.35 2.86 -6.01
CA SER A 287 21.81 3.38 -4.73
C SER A 287 21.35 4.82 -4.42
N ASN A 288 20.91 5.57 -5.42
CA ASN A 288 20.43 6.95 -5.29
C ASN A 288 18.92 7.07 -5.41
N ASN A 289 18.27 6.12 -6.11
CA ASN A 289 16.86 6.20 -6.46
C ASN A 289 16.08 5.05 -5.81
N TYR A 290 15.17 5.38 -4.93
CA TYR A 290 14.27 4.43 -4.29
C TYR A 290 12.90 4.39 -4.98
N ILE A 291 12.12 3.37 -4.71
CA ILE A 291 10.75 3.23 -5.19
C ILE A 291 9.81 3.58 -4.03
N SER A 292 9.10 4.68 -4.19
CA SER A 292 8.14 5.14 -3.19
C SER A 292 6.95 4.18 -3.08
N THR A 293 6.54 3.85 -1.85
CA THR A 293 5.30 3.13 -1.59
C THR A 293 4.08 3.87 -2.17
N THR A 294 4.14 5.19 -2.16
CA THR A 294 3.08 6.06 -2.69
C THR A 294 2.95 5.89 -4.21
N ASP A 295 4.07 5.88 -4.93
CA ASP A 295 4.07 5.75 -6.39
C ASP A 295 3.64 4.34 -6.83
N LEU A 296 4.14 3.31 -6.15
CA LEU A 296 3.69 1.95 -6.40
C LEU A 296 2.17 1.80 -6.25
N ARG A 297 1.60 2.41 -5.21
CA ARG A 297 0.16 2.39 -4.98
C ARG A 297 -0.62 3.22 -5.99
N LEU A 298 -0.07 4.35 -6.44
CA LEU A 298 -0.66 5.15 -7.51
C LEU A 298 -0.74 4.34 -8.81
N ILE A 299 0.33 3.66 -9.19
CA ILE A 299 0.35 2.78 -10.37
C ILE A 299 -0.70 1.66 -10.23
N ARG A 300 -0.73 0.96 -9.11
CA ARG A 300 -1.75 -0.06 -8.83
C ARG A 300 -3.18 0.52 -8.92
N ARG A 301 -3.38 1.76 -8.42
CA ARG A 301 -4.68 2.44 -8.46
C ARG A 301 -5.09 2.82 -9.87
N ILE A 302 -4.17 3.35 -10.68
CA ILE A 302 -4.43 3.68 -12.10
C ILE A 302 -4.95 2.44 -12.83
N ILE A 303 -4.24 1.32 -12.70
CA ILE A 303 -4.64 0.05 -13.37
C ILE A 303 -6.01 -0.43 -12.87
N ARG A 304 -6.23 -0.45 -11.56
CA ARG A 304 -7.49 -0.89 -10.96
C ARG A 304 -8.65 0.01 -11.37
N ASP A 305 -8.50 1.33 -11.22
CA ASP A 305 -9.58 2.29 -11.45
C ASP A 305 -9.98 2.34 -12.93
N ASN A 306 -9.02 2.20 -13.84
CA ASN A 306 -9.32 2.04 -15.25
C ASN A 306 -10.12 0.75 -15.52
N ARG A 307 -9.69 -0.37 -14.94
CA ARG A 307 -10.31 -1.70 -15.17
C ARG A 307 -11.70 -1.85 -14.55
N THR A 308 -11.93 -1.29 -13.35
CA THR A 308 -13.10 -1.63 -12.52
C THR A 308 -13.99 -0.44 -12.18
N ARG A 309 -13.54 0.79 -12.34
CA ARG A 309 -14.28 2.00 -11.95
C ARG A 309 -14.55 2.95 -13.12
N GLY A 310 -14.06 2.64 -14.32
CA GLY A 310 -14.23 3.46 -15.52
C GLY A 310 -13.54 4.83 -15.42
N HIS A 311 -12.49 4.95 -14.60
CA HIS A 311 -11.71 6.18 -14.50
C HIS A 311 -10.51 6.13 -15.44
N ASP A 312 -10.24 7.24 -16.13
CA ASP A 312 -8.99 7.44 -16.84
C ASP A 312 -7.84 7.80 -15.88
N VAL A 313 -6.63 7.86 -16.42
CA VAL A 313 -5.41 8.16 -15.64
C VAL A 313 -5.50 9.56 -15.02
N SER A 314 -5.91 10.56 -15.81
CA SER A 314 -5.97 11.96 -15.38
C SER A 314 -6.91 12.14 -14.18
N LYS A 315 -8.06 11.47 -14.20
CA LYS A 315 -9.03 11.47 -13.09
C LYS A 315 -8.47 10.81 -11.85
N THR A 316 -7.75 9.69 -12.01
CA THR A 316 -7.11 8.99 -10.89
C THR A 316 -6.03 9.86 -10.23
N ILE A 317 -5.17 10.51 -11.03
CA ILE A 317 -4.13 11.41 -10.53
C ILE A 317 -4.76 12.65 -9.86
N ALA A 318 -5.80 13.24 -10.46
CA ALA A 318 -6.50 14.40 -9.91
C ALA A 318 -7.02 14.18 -8.48
N THR A 319 -7.48 12.95 -8.18
CA THR A 319 -8.01 12.59 -6.85
C THR A 319 -6.94 12.09 -5.88
N TRP A 320 -5.69 11.87 -6.34
CA TRP A 320 -4.67 11.20 -5.54
C TRP A 320 -4.29 11.98 -4.27
N LYS A 321 -4.19 13.30 -4.38
CA LYS A 321 -3.91 14.15 -3.21
C LYS A 321 -4.98 14.00 -2.12
N THR A 322 -6.26 14.02 -2.48
CA THR A 322 -7.37 13.83 -1.53
C THR A 322 -7.28 12.48 -0.83
N VAL A 323 -6.93 11.42 -1.58
CA VAL A 323 -6.73 10.07 -1.01
C VAL A 323 -5.58 10.07 0.00
N ARG A 324 -4.46 10.70 -0.33
CA ARG A 324 -3.30 10.81 0.57
C ARG A 324 -3.65 11.58 1.85
N ASP A 325 -4.33 12.71 1.73
CA ASP A 325 -4.79 13.49 2.87
C ASP A 325 -5.75 12.68 3.78
N GLY A 326 -6.61 11.85 3.17
CA GLY A 326 -7.48 10.93 3.89
C GLY A 326 -6.70 9.84 4.64
N GLU A 327 -5.67 9.27 4.04
CA GLU A 327 -4.81 8.27 4.67
C GLU A 327 -4.08 8.80 5.90
N GLU A 328 -3.50 9.99 5.79
CA GLU A 328 -2.83 10.67 6.90
C GLU A 328 -3.78 10.95 8.07
N LYS A 329 -5.02 11.30 7.77
CA LYS A 329 -6.02 11.63 8.78
C LYS A 329 -6.69 10.40 9.39
N TYR A 330 -6.95 9.37 8.60
CA TYR A 330 -7.87 8.31 8.99
C TYR A 330 -7.22 6.92 9.12
N ILE A 331 -5.97 6.74 8.66
CA ILE A 331 -5.28 5.45 8.75
C ILE A 331 -4.03 5.54 9.62
N PHE A 332 -3.11 6.45 9.27
CA PHE A 332 -1.78 6.48 9.88
C PHE A 332 -1.78 6.64 11.40
N PRO A 333 -2.71 7.42 12.03
CA PRO A 333 -2.78 7.51 13.48
C PRO A 333 -3.08 6.18 14.19
N TYR A 334 -3.66 5.22 13.48
CA TYR A 334 -4.07 3.92 14.04
C TYR A 334 -3.11 2.76 13.72
N ILE A 335 -2.05 2.96 12.92
CA ILE A 335 -1.12 1.88 12.52
C ILE A 335 -0.52 1.17 13.73
N SER A 336 -0.16 1.93 14.77
CA SER A 336 0.42 1.38 16.02
C SER A 336 -0.52 0.41 16.75
N THR A 337 -1.83 0.51 16.53
CA THR A 337 -2.84 -0.38 17.15
C THR A 337 -2.95 -1.74 16.48
N SER A 338 -2.33 -1.94 15.31
CA SER A 338 -2.37 -3.24 14.61
C SER A 338 -1.61 -4.31 15.40
N ASP A 339 -2.11 -5.54 15.39
CA ASP A 339 -1.39 -6.70 15.92
C ASP A 339 -0.19 -7.03 15.01
N VAL A 340 -0.40 -6.98 13.68
CA VAL A 340 0.62 -7.29 12.68
C VAL A 340 0.57 -6.32 11.49
N ILE A 341 1.73 -6.11 10.87
CA ILE A 341 1.86 -5.40 9.59
C ILE A 341 2.33 -6.40 8.54
N ILE A 342 1.64 -6.44 7.40
CA ILE A 342 1.99 -7.31 6.27
C ILE A 342 2.36 -6.45 5.07
N ASN A 343 3.56 -6.69 4.54
CA ASN A 343 3.95 -6.16 3.24
C ASN A 343 3.28 -6.97 2.12
N THR A 344 2.53 -6.28 1.26
CA THR A 344 1.81 -6.87 0.13
C THR A 344 2.50 -6.67 -1.22
N SER A 345 3.71 -6.09 -1.25
CA SER A 345 4.48 -6.01 -2.49
C SER A 345 5.15 -7.34 -2.81
N LEU A 346 5.28 -7.63 -4.08
CA LEU A 346 6.00 -8.79 -4.61
C LEU A 346 7.22 -8.29 -5.40
N VAL A 347 8.35 -8.95 -5.25
CA VAL A 347 9.63 -8.47 -5.82
C VAL A 347 9.59 -8.30 -7.35
N TYR A 348 8.79 -9.09 -8.04
CA TYR A 348 8.63 -9.05 -9.50
C TYR A 348 7.52 -8.10 -9.99
N GLU A 349 6.78 -7.50 -9.08
CA GLU A 349 5.54 -6.78 -9.36
C GLU A 349 5.70 -5.63 -10.35
N LEU A 350 6.79 -4.87 -10.25
CA LEU A 350 7.04 -3.72 -11.14
C LEU A 350 7.07 -4.13 -12.62
N GLY A 351 7.68 -5.28 -12.93
CA GLY A 351 7.70 -5.80 -14.29
C GLY A 351 6.31 -6.15 -14.81
N VAL A 352 5.44 -6.67 -13.93
CA VAL A 352 4.04 -6.97 -14.28
C VAL A 352 3.23 -5.67 -14.42
N LEU A 353 3.35 -4.76 -13.46
CA LEU A 353 2.61 -3.50 -13.48
C LEU A 353 2.96 -2.64 -14.70
N LYS A 354 4.22 -2.64 -15.14
CA LYS A 354 4.67 -1.92 -16.34
C LYS A 354 3.81 -2.25 -17.55
N VAL A 355 3.56 -3.53 -17.81
CA VAL A 355 2.79 -3.99 -18.96
C VAL A 355 1.38 -3.40 -19.01
N PHE A 356 0.76 -3.18 -17.86
CA PHE A 356 -0.59 -2.63 -17.75
C PHE A 356 -0.61 -1.10 -17.59
N ALA A 357 0.37 -0.53 -16.90
CA ALA A 357 0.40 0.89 -16.61
C ALA A 357 0.90 1.72 -17.80
N GLU A 358 1.91 1.24 -18.52
CA GLU A 358 2.57 1.99 -19.59
C GLU A 358 1.60 2.43 -20.70
N PRO A 359 0.73 1.57 -21.27
CA PRO A 359 -0.26 1.99 -22.25
C PRO A 359 -1.26 3.01 -21.69
N LEU A 360 -1.62 2.90 -20.41
CA LEU A 360 -2.52 3.83 -19.75
C LEU A 360 -1.88 5.21 -19.57
N LEU A 361 -0.61 5.24 -19.17
CA LEU A 361 0.14 6.50 -19.02
C LEU A 361 0.34 7.20 -20.35
N TYR A 362 0.65 6.47 -21.43
CA TYR A 362 0.75 7.04 -22.78
C TYR A 362 -0.60 7.55 -23.33
N SER A 363 -1.74 7.16 -22.75
CA SER A 363 -3.04 7.70 -23.13
C SER A 363 -3.30 9.12 -22.61
N VAL A 364 -2.47 9.63 -21.68
CA VAL A 364 -2.57 11.00 -21.18
C VAL A 364 -2.16 11.97 -22.28
N ARG A 365 -3.03 12.92 -22.57
CA ARG A 365 -2.78 13.92 -23.61
C ARG A 365 -1.66 14.87 -23.22
N THR A 366 -0.85 15.29 -24.18
CA THR A 366 0.28 16.20 -23.97
C THR A 366 -0.13 17.60 -23.48
N ASP A 367 -1.40 18.00 -23.71
CA ASP A 367 -1.97 19.26 -23.22
C ASP A 367 -2.58 19.15 -21.81
N SER A 368 -2.55 17.97 -21.22
CA SER A 368 -3.02 17.75 -19.86
C SER A 368 -2.01 18.25 -18.84
N LYS A 369 -2.49 18.90 -17.79
CA LYS A 369 -1.67 19.28 -16.64
C LYS A 369 -1.08 18.09 -15.85
N TYR A 370 -1.46 16.89 -16.20
CA TYR A 370 -0.99 15.64 -15.60
C TYR A 370 -0.06 14.86 -16.55
N TYR A 371 0.40 15.49 -17.65
CA TYR A 371 1.28 14.84 -18.62
C TYR A 371 2.72 14.71 -18.09
N GLU A 372 3.22 15.71 -17.36
CA GLU A 372 4.51 15.72 -16.69
C GLU A 372 4.40 14.99 -15.33
#